data_2b0e97ca83875d83c7032fe52d8b7ec5
#
_entry.id   2b0e97ca83875d83c7032fe52d8b7ec5
#
_cell.length_a   1.000
_cell.length_b   1.000
_cell.length_c   1.000
_cell.angle_alpha   90.00
_cell.angle_beta   90.00
_cell.angle_gamma   90.00
#
_symmetry.space_group_name_H-M   'P 1'
#
loop_
_entity.id
_entity.type
_entity.pdbx_description
1 polymer ?
#
loop_
_entity_poly.entity_id
_entity_poly.type
_entity_poly.pdbx_seq_one_letter_code
_entity_poly.pdbx_strand_id
1 'polypeptide(L)'
;MKVTPETIEYDVSIPDKSLRLHLLLTNHKPWSSNHPLEGPMGSVLHISHFLPLNWHVRSTQSAATFEVTHGDATVRGTGLAHPEKNWGSSFPRGWIWAQAFSADGAHTLCLAGGEALPGVQAYLVGYRSPLCPDWDFRPPWAFGLGSFAPFMHVRRDHIKGEVEVTMSTWSRKLHVLITAPPDTFVGVPGPLKDGHQPDYCHESFQAKVMVQASQRRWPGAKWELVEEAVLGQTADGTNCGALEFGGSYGHEKHA
;
A
#
# COMPACT_ATOMS: atom_id res chain seq x y z
N MET A 1 17.61 6.43 13.42
CA MET A 1 16.27 5.88 13.73
C MET A 1 16.27 5.23 15.08
N LYS A 2 15.31 5.55 15.92
CA LYS A 2 15.06 4.91 17.22
C LYS A 2 13.66 4.31 17.21
N VAL A 3 13.50 3.12 17.75
CA VAL A 3 12.21 2.40 17.79
C VAL A 3 11.97 1.90 19.20
N THR A 4 10.83 2.27 19.75
CA THR A 4 10.25 1.72 20.98
C THR A 4 8.90 1.08 20.69
N PRO A 5 8.23 0.43 21.64
CA PRO A 5 6.86 -0.03 21.45
C PRO A 5 5.87 1.10 21.10
N GLU A 6 6.05 2.29 21.67
CA GLU A 6 5.14 3.44 21.59
C GLU A 6 5.53 4.45 20.51
N THR A 7 6.82 4.49 20.10
CA THR A 7 7.33 5.53 19.22
C THR A 7 8.30 4.99 18.16
N ILE A 8 8.30 5.66 17.00
CA ILE A 8 9.35 5.53 15.99
C ILE A 8 9.84 6.94 15.69
N GLU A 9 11.14 7.16 15.84
CA GLU A 9 11.79 8.44 15.60
C GLU A 9 12.82 8.31 14.49
N TYR A 10 12.72 9.19 13.50
CA TYR A 10 13.67 9.28 12.40
C TYR A 10 14.36 10.64 12.44
N ASP A 11 15.70 10.61 12.44
CA ASP A 11 16.54 11.77 12.17
C ASP A 11 17.34 11.45 10.91
N VAL A 12 17.05 12.16 9.83
CA VAL A 12 17.71 11.98 8.54
C VAL A 12 18.41 13.29 8.17
N SER A 13 19.67 13.20 7.77
CA SER A 13 20.43 14.33 7.26
C SER A 13 21.07 13.95 5.95
N ILE A 14 20.88 14.80 4.95
CA ILE A 14 21.51 14.70 3.62
C ILE A 14 22.30 16.01 3.41
N PRO A 15 23.58 16.05 3.85
CA PRO A 15 24.37 17.29 3.87
C PRO A 15 24.51 17.94 2.50
N ASP A 16 24.77 17.14 1.46
CA ASP A 16 24.96 17.62 0.07
C ASP A 16 23.70 18.29 -0.52
N LYS A 17 22.52 18.03 0.09
CA LYS A 17 21.25 18.65 -0.26
C LYS A 17 20.80 19.70 0.74
N SER A 18 21.60 19.98 1.79
CA SER A 18 21.19 20.83 2.92
C SER A 18 19.82 20.45 3.48
N LEU A 19 19.52 19.13 3.48
CA LEU A 19 18.21 18.61 3.90
C LEU A 19 18.34 17.89 5.23
N ARG A 20 17.43 18.22 6.15
CA ARG A 20 17.22 17.50 7.42
C ARG A 20 15.75 17.17 7.58
N LEU A 21 15.46 15.97 8.07
CA LEU A 21 14.13 15.53 8.45
C LEU A 21 14.20 14.99 9.88
N HIS A 22 13.38 15.55 10.76
CA HIS A 22 13.00 14.93 12.03
C HIS A 22 11.54 14.47 11.92
N LEU A 23 11.27 13.20 12.22
CA LEU A 23 9.93 12.60 12.15
C LEU A 23 9.71 11.76 13.39
N LEU A 24 8.64 12.06 14.13
CA LEU A 24 8.18 11.29 15.29
C LEU A 24 6.82 10.66 14.97
N LEU A 25 6.75 9.35 15.09
CA LEU A 25 5.53 8.56 14.92
C LEU A 25 5.07 8.01 16.28
N THR A 26 3.77 8.14 16.56
CA THR A 26 3.12 7.70 17.79
C THR A 26 1.74 7.09 17.48
N ASN A 27 1.04 6.58 18.48
CA ASN A 27 -0.33 6.05 18.34
C ASN A 27 -0.46 5.01 17.22
N HIS A 28 0.42 4.02 17.24
CA HIS A 28 0.48 2.98 16.22
C HIS A 28 -0.78 2.11 16.23
N LYS A 29 -1.45 1.99 15.07
CA LYS A 29 -2.52 1.01 14.85
C LYS A 29 -1.92 -0.23 14.20
N PRO A 30 -1.88 -1.39 14.88
CA PRO A 30 -1.32 -2.62 14.30
C PRO A 30 -2.17 -3.10 13.12
N TRP A 31 -1.62 -4.01 12.32
CA TRP A 31 -2.36 -4.64 11.22
C TRP A 31 -3.63 -5.35 11.70
N SER A 32 -3.54 -6.08 12.79
CA SER A 32 -4.66 -6.74 13.46
C SER A 32 -4.70 -6.31 14.92
N SER A 33 -5.88 -5.91 15.41
CA SER A 33 -6.09 -5.56 16.81
C SER A 33 -5.97 -6.77 17.73
N ASN A 34 -6.33 -7.96 17.23
CA ASN A 34 -6.29 -9.23 17.99
C ASN A 34 -4.90 -9.87 17.97
N HIS A 35 -4.09 -9.57 16.95
CA HIS A 35 -2.74 -10.13 16.75
C HIS A 35 -1.77 -9.01 16.37
N PRO A 36 -1.28 -8.20 17.33
CA PRO A 36 -0.48 -6.99 17.04
C PRO A 36 0.83 -7.24 16.28
N LEU A 37 1.34 -8.47 16.30
CA LEU A 37 2.55 -8.87 15.53
C LEU A 37 2.22 -9.41 14.15
N GLU A 38 0.94 -9.60 13.81
CA GLU A 38 0.52 -10.00 12.47
C GLU A 38 0.74 -8.85 11.48
N GLY A 39 1.17 -9.22 10.28
CA GLY A 39 1.29 -8.30 9.16
C GLY A 39 0.43 -8.75 7.97
N PRO A 40 0.53 -8.10 6.81
CA PRO A 40 -0.25 -8.42 5.61
C PRO A 40 -0.13 -9.89 5.19
N MET A 41 1.04 -10.48 5.38
CA MET A 41 1.32 -11.87 4.99
C MET A 41 0.60 -12.90 5.87
N GLY A 42 0.15 -12.53 7.08
CA GLY A 42 -0.55 -13.44 7.98
C GLY A 42 0.24 -14.73 8.23
N SER A 43 -0.44 -15.89 8.14
CA SER A 43 0.19 -17.20 8.32
C SER A 43 1.28 -17.55 7.30
N VAL A 44 1.29 -16.91 6.12
CA VAL A 44 2.33 -17.09 5.09
C VAL A 44 3.71 -16.64 5.61
N LEU A 45 3.76 -15.78 6.62
CA LEU A 45 5.00 -15.37 7.27
C LEU A 45 5.76 -16.56 7.92
N HIS A 46 5.08 -17.63 8.32
CA HIS A 46 5.73 -18.83 8.87
C HIS A 46 6.61 -19.57 7.85
N ILE A 47 6.40 -19.36 6.56
CA ILE A 47 7.22 -19.88 5.47
C ILE A 47 8.05 -18.79 4.78
N SER A 48 8.23 -17.66 5.44
CA SER A 48 8.88 -16.46 4.89
C SER A 48 10.29 -16.70 4.34
N HIS A 49 11.03 -17.63 4.94
CA HIS A 49 12.38 -18.00 4.49
C HIS A 49 12.43 -18.70 3.12
N PHE A 50 11.30 -19.21 2.64
CA PHE A 50 11.16 -19.75 1.29
C PHE A 50 10.67 -18.72 0.27
N LEU A 51 10.26 -17.54 0.74
CA LEU A 51 9.71 -16.50 -0.13
C LEU A 51 10.82 -15.56 -0.63
N PRO A 52 10.76 -15.15 -1.89
CA PRO A 52 11.76 -14.23 -2.44
C PRO A 52 11.65 -12.81 -1.85
N LEU A 53 10.47 -12.43 -1.38
CA LEU A 53 10.18 -11.12 -0.80
C LEU A 53 9.24 -11.28 0.40
N ASN A 54 9.52 -10.51 1.43
CA ASN A 54 8.67 -10.36 2.60
C ASN A 54 8.22 -8.91 2.73
N TRP A 55 7.00 -8.71 3.20
CA TRP A 55 6.43 -7.41 3.46
C TRP A 55 5.78 -7.36 4.84
N HIS A 56 6.15 -6.38 5.64
CA HIS A 56 5.62 -6.17 6.98
C HIS A 56 5.20 -4.73 7.17
N VAL A 57 3.95 -4.54 7.56
CA VAL A 57 3.39 -3.26 7.96
C VAL A 57 3.48 -3.17 9.48
N ARG A 58 4.32 -2.28 9.97
CA ARG A 58 4.50 -2.02 11.41
C ARG A 58 3.25 -1.38 12.01
N SER A 59 2.64 -0.48 11.26
CA SER A 59 1.40 0.20 11.65
C SER A 59 0.60 0.58 10.40
N THR A 60 -0.68 0.25 10.39
CA THR A 60 -1.58 0.67 9.32
C THR A 60 -1.83 2.17 9.33
N GLN A 61 -1.68 2.80 10.52
CA GLN A 61 -1.81 4.24 10.72
C GLN A 61 -1.10 4.65 12.01
N SER A 62 -0.27 5.68 11.94
CA SER A 62 0.37 6.31 13.09
C SER A 62 0.14 7.81 13.03
N ALA A 63 0.03 8.47 14.17
CA ALA A 63 0.12 9.92 14.23
C ALA A 63 1.57 10.33 13.96
N ALA A 64 1.77 11.32 13.10
CA ALA A 64 3.08 11.82 12.71
C ALA A 64 3.23 13.30 13.09
N THR A 65 4.39 13.65 13.63
CA THR A 65 4.86 15.04 13.79
C THR A 65 6.19 15.14 13.06
N PHE A 66 6.36 16.14 12.22
CA PHE A 66 7.57 16.28 11.44
C PHE A 66 8.10 17.70 11.40
N GLU A 67 9.43 17.79 11.22
CA GLU A 67 10.15 19.00 10.89
C GLU A 67 11.08 18.68 9.70
N VAL A 68 10.93 19.45 8.62
CA VAL A 68 11.81 19.37 7.44
C VAL A 68 12.52 20.70 7.29
N THR A 69 13.85 20.67 7.25
CA THR A 69 14.69 21.84 6.95
C THR A 69 15.40 21.62 5.63
N HIS A 70 15.29 22.56 4.70
CA HIS A 70 16.00 22.58 3.43
C HIS A 70 16.62 23.97 3.21
N GLY A 71 17.95 24.06 3.24
CA GLY A 71 18.65 25.33 3.31
C GLY A 71 18.22 26.13 4.55
N ASP A 72 17.76 27.34 4.35
CA ASP A 72 17.27 28.23 5.41
C ASP A 72 15.76 28.08 5.70
N ALA A 73 15.05 27.28 4.91
CA ALA A 73 13.62 27.05 5.08
C ALA A 73 13.32 25.88 6.00
N THR A 74 12.39 26.07 6.95
CA THR A 74 11.92 25.01 7.84
C THR A 74 10.39 24.92 7.78
N VAL A 75 9.89 23.72 7.55
CA VAL A 75 8.47 23.36 7.57
C VAL A 75 8.22 22.39 8.71
N ARG A 76 7.18 22.67 9.49
CA ARG A 76 6.68 21.79 10.56
C ARG A 76 5.24 21.43 10.33
N GLY A 77 4.88 20.22 10.68
CA GLY A 77 3.49 19.79 10.53
C GLY A 77 3.17 18.50 11.29
N THR A 78 1.91 18.13 11.19
CA THR A 78 1.38 16.87 11.69
C THR A 78 0.63 16.17 10.57
N GLY A 79 0.46 14.85 10.70
CA GLY A 79 -0.24 14.06 9.71
C GLY A 79 -0.41 12.61 10.15
N LEU A 80 -0.69 11.77 9.18
CA LEU A 80 -0.75 10.31 9.35
C LEU A 80 0.41 9.68 8.60
N ALA A 81 0.94 8.59 9.15
CA ALA A 81 2.02 7.82 8.55
C ALA A 81 1.73 6.32 8.56
N HIS A 82 2.30 5.63 7.58
CA HIS A 82 2.21 4.20 7.38
C HIS A 82 3.64 3.60 7.32
N PRO A 83 4.24 3.23 8.47
CA PRO A 83 5.55 2.63 8.49
C PRO A 83 5.49 1.15 8.10
N GLU A 84 6.25 0.80 7.09
CA GLU A 84 6.38 -0.57 6.58
C GLU A 84 7.82 -0.93 6.26
N LYS A 85 8.07 -2.20 6.01
CA LYS A 85 9.37 -2.72 5.59
C LYS A 85 9.22 -3.89 4.63
N ASN A 86 10.00 -3.84 3.57
CA ASN A 86 10.26 -4.95 2.66
C ASN A 86 11.66 -5.51 2.89
N TRP A 87 11.81 -6.83 2.78
CA TRP A 87 13.12 -7.49 2.74
C TRP A 87 13.02 -8.81 1.99
N GLY A 88 14.09 -9.20 1.33
CA GLY A 88 14.15 -10.45 0.56
C GLY A 88 15.34 -10.51 -0.36
N SER A 89 15.34 -11.48 -1.25
CA SER A 89 16.39 -11.74 -2.24
C SER A 89 16.05 -11.19 -3.64
N SER A 90 14.77 -10.92 -3.91
CA SER A 90 14.32 -10.35 -5.18
C SER A 90 12.94 -9.72 -5.05
N PHE A 91 12.66 -8.75 -5.91
CA PHE A 91 11.32 -8.18 -6.08
C PHE A 91 10.51 -9.01 -7.09
N PRO A 92 9.16 -8.91 -7.08
CA PRO A 92 8.30 -9.45 -8.12
C PRO A 92 8.69 -8.89 -9.49
N ARG A 93 8.36 -9.63 -10.56
CA ARG A 93 8.61 -9.15 -11.93
C ARG A 93 7.91 -7.83 -12.24
N GLY A 94 6.69 -7.66 -11.72
CA GLY A 94 5.95 -6.42 -11.76
C GLY A 94 5.01 -6.35 -10.56
N TRP A 95 4.88 -5.17 -9.97
CA TRP A 95 4.03 -4.97 -8.80
C TRP A 95 3.30 -3.64 -8.81
N ILE A 96 2.25 -3.59 -7.99
CA ILE A 96 1.57 -2.39 -7.58
C ILE A 96 1.74 -2.27 -6.07
N TRP A 97 2.01 -1.07 -5.59
CA TRP A 97 1.87 -0.71 -4.19
C TRP A 97 1.00 0.54 -4.08
N ALA A 98 0.12 0.58 -3.08
CA ALA A 98 -0.71 1.75 -2.81
C ALA A 98 -1.04 1.86 -1.32
N GLN A 99 -1.13 3.09 -0.84
CA GLN A 99 -1.50 3.42 0.51
C GLN A 99 -2.32 4.71 0.55
N ALA A 100 -3.40 4.72 1.34
CA ALA A 100 -4.22 5.91 1.51
C ALA A 100 -4.96 5.92 2.85
N PHE A 101 -5.20 7.14 3.35
CA PHE A 101 -6.07 7.44 4.48
C PHE A 101 -7.28 8.27 4.03
N SER A 102 -8.41 8.16 4.71
CA SER A 102 -9.47 9.18 4.60
C SER A 102 -9.03 10.47 5.31
N ALA A 103 -9.65 11.60 4.93
CA ALA A 103 -9.32 12.91 5.50
C ALA A 103 -9.48 12.97 7.04
N ASP A 104 -10.43 12.23 7.58
CA ASP A 104 -10.68 12.12 9.03
C ASP A 104 -9.82 11.05 9.72
N GLY A 105 -9.02 10.28 8.95
CA GLY A 105 -8.22 9.17 9.45
C GLY A 105 -9.02 7.96 9.94
N ALA A 106 -10.32 7.89 9.63
CA ALA A 106 -11.17 6.76 10.02
C ALA A 106 -10.98 5.53 9.14
N HIS A 107 -10.58 5.74 7.88
CA HIS A 107 -10.39 4.68 6.89
C HIS A 107 -8.93 4.60 6.45
N THR A 108 -8.45 3.38 6.24
CA THR A 108 -7.08 3.11 5.75
C THR A 108 -7.13 1.99 4.72
N LEU A 109 -6.48 2.19 3.59
CA LEU A 109 -6.18 1.16 2.61
C LEU A 109 -4.68 0.97 2.51
N CYS A 110 -4.27 -0.29 2.40
CA CYS A 110 -2.90 -0.69 2.12
C CYS A 110 -2.95 -1.89 1.16
N LEU A 111 -2.24 -1.79 0.05
CA LEU A 111 -2.22 -2.78 -1.01
C LEU A 111 -0.80 -2.96 -1.52
N ALA A 112 -0.35 -4.21 -1.61
CA ALA A 112 0.86 -4.56 -2.35
C ALA A 112 0.68 -5.91 -3.04
N GLY A 113 1.25 -6.07 -4.22
CA GLY A 113 1.23 -7.35 -4.93
C GLY A 113 1.44 -7.18 -6.42
N GLY A 114 1.52 -8.32 -7.10
CA GLY A 114 1.77 -8.34 -8.53
C GLY A 114 2.12 -9.73 -9.02
N GLU A 115 2.91 -9.79 -10.11
CA GLU A 115 3.40 -11.02 -10.70
C GLU A 115 4.61 -11.53 -9.92
N ALA A 116 4.36 -12.41 -8.95
CA ALA A 116 5.41 -13.01 -8.10
C ALA A 116 6.33 -13.94 -8.90
N LEU A 117 5.76 -14.73 -9.82
CA LEU A 117 6.44 -15.58 -10.80
C LEU A 117 5.69 -15.47 -12.14
N PRO A 118 6.29 -15.85 -13.28
CA PRO A 118 5.61 -15.82 -14.58
C PRO A 118 4.23 -16.52 -14.51
N GLY A 119 3.16 -15.76 -14.77
CA GLY A 119 1.79 -16.25 -14.69
C GLY A 119 1.23 -16.47 -13.29
N VAL A 120 1.96 -16.16 -12.22
CA VAL A 120 1.51 -16.28 -10.84
C VAL A 120 1.34 -14.89 -10.24
N GLN A 121 0.12 -14.50 -9.95
CA GLN A 121 -0.19 -13.23 -9.30
C GLN A 121 -0.63 -13.45 -7.86
N ALA A 122 -0.11 -12.62 -6.95
CA ALA A 122 -0.52 -12.61 -5.56
C ALA A 122 -0.56 -11.17 -5.04
N TYR A 123 -1.60 -10.87 -4.27
CA TYR A 123 -1.79 -9.56 -3.66
C TYR A 123 -2.08 -9.70 -2.17
N LEU A 124 -1.75 -8.65 -1.43
CA LEU A 124 -2.02 -8.48 -0.02
C LEU A 124 -2.74 -7.14 0.12
N VAL A 125 -3.99 -7.16 0.55
CA VAL A 125 -4.80 -5.96 0.68
C VAL A 125 -5.41 -5.92 2.06
N GLY A 126 -5.23 -4.82 2.75
CA GLY A 126 -5.87 -4.53 4.02
C GLY A 126 -6.72 -3.27 3.93
N TYR A 127 -7.98 -3.37 4.30
CA TYR A 127 -8.88 -2.26 4.44
C TYR A 127 -9.38 -2.16 5.88
N ARG A 128 -9.35 -0.97 6.45
CA ARG A 128 -9.76 -0.70 7.83
C ARG A 128 -10.71 0.47 7.86
N SER A 129 -11.85 0.26 8.52
CA SER A 129 -12.83 1.29 8.81
C SER A 129 -13.60 0.92 10.08
N PRO A 130 -14.42 1.82 10.62
CA PRO A 130 -15.32 1.48 11.72
C PRO A 130 -16.28 0.32 11.42
N LEU A 131 -16.71 0.15 10.16
CA LEU A 131 -17.59 -0.93 9.73
C LEU A 131 -16.84 -2.18 9.24
N CYS A 132 -15.59 -2.02 8.82
CA CYS A 132 -14.74 -3.08 8.29
C CYS A 132 -13.39 -3.11 9.02
N PRO A 133 -13.33 -3.43 10.33
CA PRO A 133 -12.12 -3.23 11.15
C PRO A 133 -10.93 -4.11 10.73
N ASP A 134 -11.18 -5.32 10.19
CA ASP A 134 -10.15 -6.30 9.83
C ASP A 134 -10.50 -6.98 8.50
N TRP A 135 -10.58 -6.19 7.41
CA TRP A 135 -10.82 -6.74 6.08
C TRP A 135 -9.50 -6.96 5.36
N ASP A 136 -9.06 -8.22 5.38
CA ASP A 136 -7.84 -8.68 4.72
C ASP A 136 -8.16 -9.59 3.54
N PHE A 137 -7.52 -9.29 2.40
CA PHE A 137 -7.53 -10.12 1.22
C PHE A 137 -6.09 -10.52 0.90
N ARG A 138 -5.81 -11.79 1.05
CA ARG A 138 -4.48 -12.41 0.85
C ARG A 138 -4.67 -13.81 0.28
N PRO A 139 -3.63 -14.46 -0.22
CA PRO A 139 -3.77 -15.85 -0.65
C PRO A 139 -4.42 -16.75 0.43
N PRO A 140 -5.35 -17.66 0.04
CA PRO A 140 -5.66 -18.07 -1.33
C PRO A 140 -6.66 -17.17 -2.07
N TRP A 141 -7.30 -16.19 -1.42
CA TRP A 141 -8.33 -15.35 -2.04
C TRP A 141 -7.77 -14.35 -3.05
N ALA A 142 -6.65 -13.72 -2.71
CA ALA A 142 -5.95 -12.75 -3.56
C ALA A 142 -4.80 -13.42 -4.33
N PHE A 143 -5.12 -14.47 -5.09
CA PHE A 143 -4.19 -15.28 -5.85
C PHE A 143 -4.75 -15.60 -7.22
N GLY A 144 -3.88 -15.63 -8.24
CA GLY A 144 -4.22 -16.01 -9.61
C GLY A 144 -3.11 -16.82 -10.27
N LEU A 145 -3.51 -17.75 -11.14
CA LEU A 145 -2.62 -18.57 -11.95
C LEU A 145 -3.05 -18.47 -13.44
N GLY A 146 -2.25 -17.81 -14.25
CA GLY A 146 -2.61 -17.47 -15.61
C GLY A 146 -3.89 -16.62 -15.63
N SER A 147 -4.91 -17.09 -16.35
CA SER A 147 -6.24 -16.47 -16.41
C SER A 147 -7.18 -16.91 -15.27
N PHE A 148 -6.78 -17.86 -14.45
CA PHE A 148 -7.61 -18.39 -13.36
C PHE A 148 -7.38 -17.58 -12.07
N ALA A 149 -8.32 -16.69 -11.76
CA ALA A 149 -8.33 -15.88 -10.55
C ALA A 149 -9.77 -15.68 -10.06
N PRO A 150 -10.42 -16.72 -9.48
CA PRO A 150 -11.87 -16.71 -9.22
C PRO A 150 -12.35 -15.69 -8.21
N PHE A 151 -11.46 -15.19 -7.35
CA PHE A 151 -11.77 -14.26 -6.27
C PHE A 151 -11.08 -12.91 -6.43
N MET A 152 -10.32 -12.73 -7.53
CA MET A 152 -9.51 -11.54 -7.75
C MET A 152 -9.65 -11.07 -9.20
N HIS A 153 -9.81 -9.76 -9.36
CA HIS A 153 -9.69 -9.11 -10.67
C HIS A 153 -8.86 -7.83 -10.47
N VAL A 154 -7.81 -7.68 -11.28
CA VAL A 154 -6.91 -6.52 -11.24
C VAL A 154 -6.72 -5.99 -12.65
N ARG A 155 -7.03 -4.72 -12.83
CA ARG A 155 -6.72 -3.94 -14.04
C ARG A 155 -5.77 -2.83 -13.65
N ARG A 156 -4.82 -2.54 -14.51
CA ARG A 156 -3.87 -1.46 -14.33
C ARG A 156 -3.60 -0.77 -15.66
N ASP A 157 -3.37 0.52 -15.58
CA ASP A 157 -2.94 1.34 -16.69
C ASP A 157 -1.96 2.40 -16.13
N HIS A 158 -0.65 2.09 -16.20
CA HIS A 158 0.37 2.98 -15.65
C HIS A 158 0.49 4.29 -16.43
N ILE A 159 0.11 4.30 -17.72
CA ILE A 159 0.13 5.51 -18.55
C ILE A 159 -0.96 6.48 -18.07
N LYS A 160 -2.13 5.95 -17.67
CA LYS A 160 -3.21 6.78 -17.12
C LYS A 160 -3.11 7.00 -15.61
N GLY A 161 -2.20 6.29 -14.94
CA GLY A 161 -2.11 6.30 -13.48
C GLY A 161 -3.33 5.64 -12.82
N GLU A 162 -3.89 4.57 -13.41
CA GLU A 162 -5.11 3.93 -12.95
C GLU A 162 -4.87 2.49 -12.50
N VAL A 163 -5.49 2.12 -11.38
CA VAL A 163 -5.56 0.74 -10.89
C VAL A 163 -6.98 0.46 -10.42
N GLU A 164 -7.55 -0.62 -10.90
CA GLU A 164 -8.84 -1.16 -10.44
C GLU A 164 -8.63 -2.56 -9.89
N VAL A 165 -9.04 -2.76 -8.64
CA VAL A 165 -8.89 -4.03 -7.92
C VAL A 165 -10.24 -4.47 -7.39
N THR A 166 -10.67 -5.68 -7.72
CA THR A 166 -11.78 -6.35 -7.04
C THR A 166 -11.27 -7.62 -6.40
N MET A 167 -11.46 -7.75 -5.11
CA MET A 167 -11.13 -8.96 -4.35
C MET A 167 -12.32 -9.43 -3.55
N SER A 168 -12.46 -10.75 -3.42
CA SER A 168 -13.56 -11.35 -2.67
C SER A 168 -13.12 -12.57 -1.89
N THR A 169 -13.88 -12.86 -0.85
CA THR A 169 -13.93 -14.12 -0.13
C THR A 169 -15.32 -14.75 -0.33
N TRP A 170 -15.66 -15.77 0.42
CA TRP A 170 -17.02 -16.30 0.41
C TRP A 170 -18.08 -15.27 0.84
N SER A 171 -17.74 -14.33 1.75
CA SER A 171 -18.69 -13.42 2.38
C SER A 171 -18.34 -11.93 2.27
N ARG A 172 -17.13 -11.57 1.85
CA ARG A 172 -16.65 -10.18 1.76
C ARG A 172 -16.17 -9.88 0.35
N LYS A 173 -16.43 -8.68 -0.13
CA LYS A 173 -15.93 -8.17 -1.41
C LYS A 173 -15.47 -6.74 -1.25
N LEU A 174 -14.29 -6.44 -1.74
CA LEU A 174 -13.72 -5.10 -1.81
C LEU A 174 -13.48 -4.74 -3.27
N HIS A 175 -14.01 -3.61 -3.69
CA HIS A 175 -13.70 -2.99 -4.97
C HIS A 175 -12.97 -1.67 -4.70
N VAL A 176 -11.84 -1.48 -5.33
CA VAL A 176 -10.95 -0.33 -5.16
C VAL A 176 -10.61 0.24 -6.52
N LEU A 177 -10.83 1.53 -6.70
CA LEU A 177 -10.35 2.29 -7.84
C LEU A 177 -9.35 3.34 -7.36
N ILE A 178 -8.13 3.29 -7.87
CA ILE A 178 -7.03 4.19 -7.56
C ILE A 178 -6.72 4.99 -8.81
N THR A 179 -6.63 6.30 -8.68
CA THR A 179 -6.28 7.19 -9.79
C THR A 179 -5.26 8.22 -9.32
N ALA A 180 -4.18 8.42 -10.07
CA ALA A 180 -3.20 9.47 -9.86
C ALA A 180 -2.92 10.20 -11.19
N PRO A 181 -2.77 11.53 -11.19
CA PRO A 181 -2.43 12.27 -12.42
C PRO A 181 -1.10 11.75 -13.00
N PRO A 182 -1.02 11.44 -14.31
CA PRO A 182 0.17 10.84 -14.90
C PRO A 182 1.45 11.68 -14.76
N ASP A 183 1.32 13.00 -14.75
CA ASP A 183 2.42 13.96 -14.61
C ASP A 183 2.98 14.08 -13.19
N THR A 184 2.39 13.39 -12.24
CA THR A 184 2.83 13.37 -10.82
C THR A 184 3.73 12.19 -10.48
N PHE A 185 3.90 11.25 -11.42
CA PHE A 185 4.78 10.10 -11.18
C PHE A 185 6.25 10.49 -11.31
N VAL A 186 7.04 10.06 -10.34
CA VAL A 186 8.50 10.21 -10.33
C VAL A 186 9.15 8.85 -10.39
N GLY A 187 10.24 8.75 -11.15
CA GLY A 187 11.06 7.54 -11.21
C GLY A 187 11.84 7.37 -9.91
N VAL A 188 11.77 6.19 -9.32
CA VAL A 188 12.55 5.81 -8.15
C VAL A 188 13.38 4.56 -8.45
N PRO A 189 14.61 4.45 -7.89
CA PRO A 189 15.45 3.30 -8.14
C PRO A 189 14.90 2.06 -7.41
N GLY A 190 14.80 0.94 -8.15
CA GLY A 190 14.43 -0.34 -7.57
C GLY A 190 15.66 -1.18 -7.18
N PRO A 191 15.65 -1.84 -6.00
CA PRO A 191 16.72 -2.73 -5.59
C PRO A 191 16.63 -4.06 -6.33
N LEU A 192 17.65 -4.39 -7.09
CA LEU A 192 17.80 -5.66 -7.80
C LEU A 192 19.01 -6.43 -7.27
N LYS A 193 19.19 -7.67 -7.73
CA LYS A 193 20.28 -8.54 -7.31
C LYS A 193 21.67 -7.90 -7.54
N ASP A 194 21.83 -7.16 -8.60
CA ASP A 194 23.11 -6.56 -9.02
C ASP A 194 23.22 -5.06 -8.65
N GLY A 195 22.35 -4.58 -7.78
CA GLY A 195 22.31 -3.18 -7.32
C GLY A 195 20.98 -2.48 -7.60
N HIS A 196 20.98 -1.16 -7.41
CA HIS A 196 19.79 -0.34 -7.68
C HIS A 196 19.75 0.05 -9.15
N GLN A 197 18.64 -0.27 -9.81
CA GLN A 197 18.38 0.20 -11.17
C GLN A 197 17.60 1.51 -11.12
N PRO A 198 18.09 2.61 -11.72
CA PRO A 198 17.35 3.87 -11.81
C PRO A 198 16.01 3.69 -12.54
N ASP A 199 15.01 4.49 -12.15
CA ASP A 199 13.68 4.54 -12.78
C ASP A 199 12.98 3.16 -12.90
N TYR A 200 13.25 2.26 -11.96
CA TYR A 200 12.67 0.92 -11.97
C TYR A 200 11.25 0.89 -11.44
N CYS A 201 10.90 1.86 -10.64
CA CYS A 201 9.56 2.10 -10.12
C CYS A 201 9.11 3.51 -10.49
N HIS A 202 7.79 3.69 -10.65
CA HIS A 202 7.16 5.01 -10.83
C HIS A 202 6.15 5.22 -9.72
N GLU A 203 6.35 6.26 -8.93
CA GLU A 203 5.59 6.52 -7.71
C GLU A 203 4.97 7.91 -7.73
N SER A 204 3.68 8.00 -7.35
CA SER A 204 2.95 9.25 -7.16
C SER A 204 2.38 9.31 -5.74
N PHE A 205 2.47 10.47 -5.12
CA PHE A 205 1.83 10.80 -3.84
C PHE A 205 0.60 11.69 -4.01
N GLN A 206 -0.02 11.67 -5.19
CA GLN A 206 -1.23 12.42 -5.51
C GLN A 206 -2.36 11.49 -5.97
N ALA A 207 -2.40 10.29 -5.43
CA ALA A 207 -3.45 9.36 -5.72
C ALA A 207 -4.73 9.67 -4.92
N LYS A 208 -5.86 9.44 -5.59
CA LYS A 208 -7.19 9.33 -4.99
C LYS A 208 -7.62 7.88 -5.03
N VAL A 209 -8.24 7.41 -3.96
CA VAL A 209 -8.70 6.04 -3.82
C VAL A 209 -10.18 6.03 -3.50
N MET A 210 -10.97 5.31 -4.31
CA MET A 210 -12.38 5.04 -4.04
C MET A 210 -12.53 3.57 -3.65
N VAL A 211 -13.24 3.32 -2.55
CA VAL A 211 -13.46 1.98 -2.01
C VAL A 211 -14.94 1.71 -1.90
N GLN A 212 -15.36 0.52 -2.34
CA GLN A 212 -16.68 -0.04 -2.08
C GLN A 212 -16.50 -1.39 -1.36
N ALA A 213 -16.97 -1.47 -0.14
CA ALA A 213 -16.97 -2.68 0.67
C ALA A 213 -18.36 -3.31 0.68
N SER A 214 -18.46 -4.58 0.32
CA SER A 214 -19.73 -5.31 0.27
C SER A 214 -19.63 -6.64 0.98
N GLN A 215 -20.73 -7.12 1.54
CA GLN A 215 -20.83 -8.43 2.18
C GLN A 215 -22.01 -9.24 1.69
N ARG A 216 -21.99 -10.54 1.96
CA ARG A 216 -23.13 -11.44 1.74
C ARG A 216 -23.18 -12.51 2.82
N ARG A 217 -24.37 -13.00 3.13
CA ARG A 217 -24.60 -13.96 4.22
C ARG A 217 -24.08 -15.36 3.93
N TRP A 218 -24.17 -15.82 2.66
CA TRP A 218 -23.68 -17.13 2.20
C TRP A 218 -23.24 -17.05 0.73
N PRO A 219 -22.43 -17.99 0.26
CA PRO A 219 -22.05 -18.10 -1.15
C PRO A 219 -23.29 -18.18 -2.05
N GLY A 220 -23.36 -17.34 -3.09
CA GLY A 220 -24.53 -17.23 -3.99
C GLY A 220 -25.58 -16.21 -3.58
N ALA A 221 -25.57 -15.69 -2.35
CA ALA A 221 -26.42 -14.57 -1.99
C ALA A 221 -26.00 -13.28 -2.71
N LYS A 222 -26.95 -12.35 -2.85
CA LYS A 222 -26.68 -11.02 -3.39
C LYS A 222 -25.68 -10.29 -2.49
N TRP A 223 -24.75 -9.56 -3.09
CA TRP A 223 -23.87 -8.66 -2.39
C TRP A 223 -24.65 -7.43 -1.90
N GLU A 224 -24.47 -7.10 -0.65
CA GLU A 224 -25.02 -5.92 0.01
C GLU A 224 -23.88 -4.96 0.29
N LEU A 225 -24.03 -3.71 -0.12
CA LEU A 225 -23.04 -2.66 0.14
C LEU A 225 -23.01 -2.38 1.65
N VAL A 226 -21.81 -2.41 2.24
CA VAL A 226 -21.56 -2.07 3.65
C VAL A 226 -21.23 -0.60 3.76
N GLU A 227 -20.29 -0.14 2.90
CA GLU A 227 -19.87 1.27 2.84
C GLU A 227 -19.19 1.61 1.53
N GLU A 228 -19.18 2.92 1.26
CA GLU A 228 -18.33 3.56 0.26
C GLU A 228 -17.46 4.61 0.94
N ALA A 229 -16.20 4.70 0.55
CA ALA A 229 -15.26 5.65 1.13
C ALA A 229 -14.34 6.24 0.06
N VAL A 230 -13.94 7.49 0.27
CA VAL A 230 -12.88 8.16 -0.48
C VAL A 230 -11.68 8.35 0.44
N LEU A 231 -10.53 7.85 0.00
CA LEU A 231 -9.26 7.95 0.70
C LEU A 231 -8.25 8.66 -0.22
N GLY A 232 -7.12 9.05 0.36
CA GLY A 232 -6.07 9.74 -0.38
C GLY A 232 -6.46 11.18 -0.75
N GLN A 233 -7.32 11.80 0.05
CA GLN A 233 -7.65 13.21 -0.07
C GLN A 233 -7.59 13.89 1.29
N THR A 234 -7.07 15.11 1.32
CA THR A 234 -7.15 16.01 2.47
C THR A 234 -8.55 16.61 2.60
N ALA A 235 -8.83 17.30 3.69
CA ALA A 235 -10.14 17.92 3.93
C ALA A 235 -10.53 19.00 2.89
N ASP A 236 -9.54 19.61 2.24
CA ASP A 236 -9.74 20.59 1.14
C ASP A 236 -9.85 19.92 -0.24
N GLY A 237 -9.82 18.58 -0.30
CA GLY A 237 -9.95 17.81 -1.53
C GLY A 237 -8.64 17.60 -2.31
N THR A 238 -7.49 18.04 -1.78
CA THR A 238 -6.19 17.80 -2.41
C THR A 238 -5.85 16.30 -2.32
N ASN A 239 -5.46 15.71 -3.44
CA ASN A 239 -5.04 14.31 -3.47
C ASN A 239 -3.69 14.11 -2.76
N CYS A 240 -3.59 13.09 -1.92
CA CYS A 240 -2.42 12.78 -1.10
C CYS A 240 -2.20 11.27 -0.84
N GLY A 241 -2.91 10.39 -1.55
CA GLY A 241 -2.65 8.96 -1.52
C GLY A 241 -1.40 8.59 -2.30
N ALA A 242 -0.83 7.42 -2.02
CA ALA A 242 0.33 6.88 -2.72
C ALA A 242 -0.08 5.77 -3.69
N LEU A 243 0.54 5.77 -4.88
CA LEU A 243 0.43 4.72 -5.88
C LEU A 243 1.79 4.51 -6.55
N GLU A 244 2.24 3.25 -6.59
CA GLU A 244 3.47 2.84 -7.26
C GLU A 244 3.18 1.74 -8.28
N PHE A 245 3.84 1.87 -9.44
CA PHE A 245 4.00 0.81 -10.43
C PHE A 245 5.48 0.42 -10.50
N GLY A 246 5.82 -0.83 -10.19
CA GLY A 246 7.19 -1.28 -10.20
C GLY A 246 7.47 -2.39 -11.20
N GLY A 247 8.72 -2.51 -11.60
CA GLY A 247 9.18 -3.51 -12.55
C GLY A 247 8.47 -3.43 -13.90
N SER A 248 8.06 -4.56 -14.46
CA SER A 248 7.39 -4.60 -15.77
C SER A 248 6.09 -3.79 -15.80
N TYR A 249 5.43 -3.60 -14.64
CA TYR A 249 4.17 -2.85 -14.58
C TYR A 249 4.33 -1.35 -14.81
N GLY A 250 5.52 -0.78 -14.54
CA GLY A 250 5.85 0.60 -14.84
C GLY A 250 6.39 0.84 -16.26
N HIS A 251 6.68 -0.24 -17.03
CA HIS A 251 7.34 -0.15 -18.32
C HIS A 251 6.61 -0.88 -19.47
N GLU A 252 5.43 -1.45 -19.21
CA GLU A 252 4.65 -2.10 -20.26
C GLU A 252 4.23 -1.08 -21.33
N LYS A 253 4.67 -1.34 -22.56
CA LYS A 253 4.11 -0.63 -23.72
C LYS A 253 2.75 -1.27 -24.01
N HIS A 254 1.68 -0.49 -24.00
CA HIS A 254 0.40 -0.95 -24.51
C HIS A 254 0.55 -1.27 -26.00
N ALA A 255 0.29 -2.53 -26.36
CA ALA A 255 0.25 -2.97 -27.75
C ALA A 255 -1.03 -2.52 -28.43
#